data_1a62b3469e2bbb68411a7b08887f66ea
#
_entry.id   1a62b3469e2bbb68411a7b08887f66ea
#
_cell.length_a   1.000
_cell.length_b   1.000
_cell.length_c   1.000
_cell.angle_alpha   90.00
_cell.angle_beta   90.00
_cell.angle_gamma   90.00
#
_symmetry.space_group_name_H-M   'P 1'
#
loop_
_entity.id
_entity.type
_entity.pdbx_description
1 polymer ?
#
loop_
_entity_poly.entity_id
_entity_poly.type
_entity_poly.pdbx_seq_one_letter_code
_entity_poly.pdbx_strand_id
1 'polypeptide(L)'
;MLKDLQALVECESPSSDLAACAKVLEVANQITAKVIGTSAEIIQESGRPVYWLGSKNPEVVLLTHLDTVWPIGSFAPLWRVDGDVASGPGVFDMKSGFIQALYAMRGQDLDRVALIATTDEETGSATSRKLIEEISKKAKAVLVMEASLDGKLKIGRKGTSMYQITIHGRAAHAGLEPEKGINATVEISKIVSKLIALENKELGTSVVPTVMTSGSTTNTVPALASLDVDSRSFTMAEMKRVEQAIRA
;
A
#
# COMPACT_ATOMS: atom_id res chain seq x y z
N MET A 1 1.14 12.35 -23.64
CA MET A 1 1.34 11.33 -22.60
C MET A 1 2.41 11.74 -21.60
N LEU A 2 3.71 11.93 -21.96
CA LEU A 2 4.77 12.27 -21.00
C LEU A 2 4.51 13.60 -20.23
N LYS A 3 4.05 14.65 -20.93
CA LYS A 3 3.67 15.93 -20.29
C LYS A 3 2.49 15.79 -19.31
N ASP A 4 1.57 14.88 -19.59
CA ASP A 4 0.42 14.66 -18.72
C ASP A 4 0.83 13.84 -17.48
N LEU A 5 1.77 12.89 -17.63
CA LEU A 5 2.40 12.22 -16.51
C LEU A 5 3.17 13.21 -15.62
N GLN A 6 3.97 14.10 -16.23
CA GLN A 6 4.67 15.15 -15.50
C GLN A 6 3.72 16.01 -14.66
N ALA A 7 2.58 16.44 -15.21
CA ALA A 7 1.61 17.25 -14.50
C ALA A 7 1.03 16.51 -13.26
N LEU A 8 0.78 15.20 -13.37
CA LEU A 8 0.35 14.39 -12.22
C LEU A 8 1.45 14.22 -11.17
N VAL A 9 2.69 14.01 -11.61
CA VAL A 9 3.84 13.82 -10.71
C VAL A 9 4.16 15.09 -9.94
N GLU A 10 4.14 16.23 -10.60
CA GLU A 10 4.35 17.55 -9.98
C GLU A 10 3.20 17.96 -9.03
N CYS A 11 2.05 17.31 -9.12
CA CYS A 11 0.98 17.42 -8.14
C CYS A 11 1.18 16.34 -7.05
N GLU A 12 1.94 16.67 -6.01
CA GLU A 12 2.18 15.76 -4.89
C GLU A 12 0.89 15.37 -4.19
N SER A 13 0.77 14.11 -3.78
CA SER A 13 -0.49 13.53 -3.27
C SER A 13 -0.26 12.46 -2.19
N PRO A 14 0.39 12.82 -1.06
CA PRO A 14 0.54 11.86 0.03
C PRO A 14 -0.83 11.41 0.55
N SER A 15 -0.98 10.11 0.81
CA SER A 15 -2.25 9.50 1.27
C SER A 15 -2.80 10.12 2.56
N SER A 16 -1.93 10.71 3.39
CA SER A 16 -2.30 11.37 4.63
C SER A 16 -2.91 12.78 4.44
N ASP A 17 -2.77 13.38 3.24
CA ASP A 17 -3.27 14.73 2.94
C ASP A 17 -4.46 14.67 1.97
N LEU A 18 -5.67 14.76 2.53
CA LEU A 18 -6.92 14.71 1.75
C LEU A 18 -7.05 15.85 0.75
N ALA A 19 -6.51 17.04 1.05
CA ALA A 19 -6.56 18.18 0.14
C ALA A 19 -5.64 17.96 -1.06
N ALA A 20 -4.44 17.43 -0.83
CA ALA A 20 -3.51 17.04 -1.89
C ALA A 20 -4.09 15.90 -2.75
N CYS A 21 -4.73 14.91 -2.12
CA CYS A 21 -5.46 13.85 -2.83
C CYS A 21 -6.59 14.40 -3.71
N ALA A 22 -7.39 15.33 -3.21
CA ALA A 22 -8.43 15.97 -4.01
C ALA A 22 -7.84 16.74 -5.20
N LYS A 23 -6.75 17.48 -4.97
CA LYS A 23 -6.08 18.26 -6.01
C LYS A 23 -5.50 17.40 -7.14
N VAL A 24 -4.89 16.27 -6.84
CA VAL A 24 -4.36 15.38 -7.89
C VAL A 24 -5.48 14.79 -8.74
N LEU A 25 -6.67 14.51 -8.17
CA LEU A 25 -7.84 14.07 -8.93
C LEU A 25 -8.40 15.17 -9.84
N GLU A 26 -8.31 16.44 -9.44
CA GLU A 26 -8.66 17.57 -10.32
C GLU A 26 -7.73 17.64 -11.52
N VAL A 27 -6.40 17.51 -11.30
CA VAL A 27 -5.41 17.44 -12.39
C VAL A 27 -5.67 16.25 -13.30
N ALA A 28 -5.95 15.07 -12.74
CA ALA A 28 -6.33 13.88 -13.50
C ALA A 28 -7.58 14.13 -14.36
N ASN A 29 -8.58 14.82 -13.82
CA ASN A 29 -9.80 15.15 -14.54
C ASN A 29 -9.59 16.14 -15.68
N GLN A 30 -8.72 17.13 -15.51
CA GLN A 30 -8.32 18.03 -16.60
C GLN A 30 -7.61 17.29 -17.74
N ILE A 31 -6.73 16.35 -17.39
CA ILE A 31 -6.07 15.50 -18.40
C ILE A 31 -7.10 14.62 -19.10
N THR A 32 -8.07 14.08 -18.36
CA THR A 32 -9.14 13.25 -18.91
C THR A 32 -9.98 14.02 -19.93
N ALA A 33 -10.42 15.23 -19.60
CA ALA A 33 -11.17 16.06 -20.51
C ALA A 33 -10.40 16.34 -21.82
N LYS A 34 -9.09 16.54 -21.73
CA LYS A 34 -8.21 16.75 -22.88
C LYS A 34 -8.02 15.47 -23.73
N VAL A 35 -7.86 14.29 -23.08
CA VAL A 35 -7.50 13.03 -23.78
C VAL A 35 -8.72 12.30 -24.32
N ILE A 36 -9.80 12.26 -23.54
CA ILE A 36 -11.02 11.49 -23.81
C ILE A 36 -12.11 12.39 -24.42
N GLY A 37 -12.15 13.68 -24.08
CA GLY A 37 -13.19 14.62 -24.50
C GLY A 37 -14.38 14.69 -23.53
N THR A 38 -14.31 14.01 -22.39
CA THR A 38 -15.32 14.09 -21.32
C THR A 38 -14.65 14.18 -19.96
N SER A 39 -15.39 14.59 -18.93
CA SER A 39 -14.87 14.65 -17.55
C SER A 39 -15.24 13.38 -16.80
N ALA A 40 -14.38 13.01 -15.87
CA ALA A 40 -14.66 12.00 -14.87
C ALA A 40 -15.55 12.57 -13.74
N GLU A 41 -16.21 11.70 -13.03
CA GLU A 41 -16.91 12.02 -11.79
C GLU A 41 -15.93 11.85 -10.61
N ILE A 42 -15.95 12.78 -9.66
CA ILE A 42 -15.24 12.61 -8.37
C ILE A 42 -16.31 12.27 -7.33
N ILE A 43 -16.34 11.02 -6.94
CA ILE A 43 -17.25 10.53 -5.90
C ILE A 43 -16.58 10.57 -4.52
N GLN A 44 -17.37 10.47 -3.46
CA GLN A 44 -16.85 10.37 -2.08
C GLN A 44 -17.11 8.97 -1.54
N GLU A 45 -16.04 8.32 -1.10
CA GLU A 45 -16.13 7.01 -0.46
C GLU A 45 -15.55 7.10 0.96
N SER A 46 -16.43 6.99 1.96
CA SER A 46 -16.05 7.10 3.38
C SER A 46 -15.22 8.35 3.72
N GLY A 47 -15.56 9.49 3.08
CA GLY A 47 -14.88 10.78 3.28
C GLY A 47 -13.60 10.97 2.46
N ARG A 48 -13.28 10.06 1.53
CA ARG A 48 -12.17 10.20 0.59
C ARG A 48 -12.65 10.38 -0.84
N PRO A 49 -11.98 11.24 -1.62
CA PRO A 49 -12.31 11.41 -3.03
C PRO A 49 -11.79 10.23 -3.84
N VAL A 50 -12.61 9.75 -4.76
CA VAL A 50 -12.29 8.70 -5.72
C VAL A 50 -12.66 9.19 -7.12
N TYR A 51 -11.75 9.02 -8.07
CA TYR A 51 -11.96 9.32 -9.47
C TYR A 51 -12.69 8.17 -10.16
N TRP A 52 -13.71 8.49 -10.97
CA TRP A 52 -14.50 7.53 -11.72
C TRP A 52 -14.74 8.01 -13.14
N LEU A 53 -14.23 7.30 -14.12
CA LEU A 53 -14.53 7.54 -15.53
C LEU A 53 -15.18 6.31 -16.17
N GLY A 54 -16.28 6.50 -16.90
CA GLY A 54 -16.96 5.46 -17.66
C GLY A 54 -18.10 4.79 -16.92
N SER A 55 -18.39 3.55 -17.24
CA SER A 55 -19.57 2.82 -16.84
C SER A 55 -19.71 2.61 -15.33
N LYS A 56 -20.95 2.64 -14.82
CA LYS A 56 -21.27 2.19 -13.46
C LYS A 56 -21.52 0.67 -13.37
N ASN A 57 -21.63 0.00 -14.54
CA ASN A 57 -21.72 -1.46 -14.65
C ASN A 57 -20.72 -1.97 -15.71
N PRO A 58 -19.43 -1.78 -15.49
CA PRO A 58 -18.42 -2.09 -16.50
C PRO A 58 -18.22 -3.61 -16.67
N GLU A 59 -17.88 -4.02 -17.87
CA GLU A 59 -17.35 -5.35 -18.13
C GLU A 59 -15.88 -5.46 -17.72
N VAL A 60 -15.12 -4.36 -17.88
CA VAL A 60 -13.72 -4.27 -17.51
C VAL A 60 -13.50 -3.06 -16.60
N VAL A 61 -12.81 -3.29 -15.50
CA VAL A 61 -12.35 -2.23 -14.59
C VAL A 61 -10.85 -2.06 -14.72
N LEU A 62 -10.40 -0.84 -14.99
CA LEU A 62 -9.02 -0.42 -14.84
C LEU A 62 -8.89 0.21 -13.45
N LEU A 63 -8.21 -0.46 -12.55
CA LEU A 63 -8.05 -0.01 -11.17
C LEU A 63 -6.67 0.60 -10.98
N THR A 64 -6.66 1.81 -10.43
CA THR A 64 -5.46 2.60 -10.18
C THR A 64 -5.55 3.31 -8.84
N HIS A 65 -4.43 3.91 -8.39
CA HIS A 65 -4.43 4.91 -7.33
C HIS A 65 -3.59 6.12 -7.72
N LEU A 66 -3.85 7.27 -7.08
CA LEU A 66 -3.14 8.51 -7.32
C LEU A 66 -2.54 9.11 -6.05
N ASP A 67 -2.73 8.47 -4.89
CA ASP A 67 -1.98 8.77 -3.67
C ASP A 67 -0.56 8.19 -3.73
N THR A 68 0.30 8.67 -2.85
CA THR A 68 1.71 8.25 -2.73
C THR A 68 2.13 8.18 -1.27
N VAL A 69 3.17 7.38 -0.97
CA VAL A 69 3.80 7.30 0.36
C VAL A 69 4.64 8.53 0.71
N TRP A 70 4.98 9.37 -0.27
CA TRP A 70 5.98 10.43 -0.11
C TRP A 70 5.38 11.70 0.51
N PRO A 71 5.92 12.21 1.62
CA PRO A 71 5.54 13.52 2.15
C PRO A 71 5.80 14.64 1.13
N ILE A 72 5.00 15.70 1.20
CA ILE A 72 5.20 16.90 0.36
C ILE A 72 6.62 17.44 0.56
N GLY A 73 7.29 17.76 -0.56
CA GLY A 73 8.65 18.28 -0.56
C GLY A 73 9.75 17.22 -0.45
N SER A 74 9.42 15.93 -0.53
CA SER A 74 10.41 14.83 -0.49
C SER A 74 11.32 14.80 -1.72
N PHE A 75 10.94 15.44 -2.82
CA PHE A 75 11.69 15.45 -4.08
C PHE A 75 12.03 16.88 -4.52
N ALA A 76 13.28 17.08 -4.95
CA ALA A 76 13.74 18.32 -5.57
C ALA A 76 14.77 18.00 -6.68
N PRO A 77 14.43 18.14 -7.96
CA PRO A 77 13.11 18.53 -8.51
C PRO A 77 12.06 17.41 -8.39
N LEU A 78 10.77 17.78 -8.46
CA LEU A 78 9.64 16.82 -8.46
C LEU A 78 9.61 15.97 -9.73
N TRP A 79 10.11 16.45 -10.83
CA TRP A 79 10.17 15.77 -12.11
C TRP A 79 11.57 15.82 -12.71
N ARG A 80 12.08 14.69 -13.11
CA ARG A 80 13.35 14.56 -13.82
C ARG A 80 13.23 13.50 -14.93
N VAL A 81 13.81 13.79 -16.07
CA VAL A 81 14.01 12.82 -17.16
C VAL A 81 15.50 12.74 -17.47
N ASP A 82 16.04 11.53 -17.50
CA ASP A 82 17.43 11.23 -17.80
C ASP A 82 17.46 10.08 -18.82
N GLY A 83 17.71 10.41 -20.09
CA GLY A 83 17.55 9.47 -21.19
C GLY A 83 16.10 8.95 -21.27
N ASP A 84 15.93 7.65 -21.11
CA ASP A 84 14.63 6.97 -21.18
C ASP A 84 13.98 6.78 -19.79
N VAL A 85 14.57 7.34 -18.74
CA VAL A 85 14.09 7.17 -17.36
C VAL A 85 13.46 8.45 -16.84
N ALA A 86 12.19 8.39 -16.43
CA ALA A 86 11.50 9.44 -15.70
C ALA A 86 11.49 9.14 -14.21
N SER A 87 11.70 10.17 -13.38
CA SER A 87 11.74 10.07 -11.91
C SER A 87 10.90 11.15 -11.25
N GLY A 88 10.28 10.82 -10.12
CA GLY A 88 9.47 11.72 -9.30
C GLY A 88 8.47 10.95 -8.43
N PRO A 89 7.75 11.62 -7.51
CA PRO A 89 6.83 10.96 -6.59
C PRO A 89 5.66 10.30 -7.34
N GLY A 90 5.54 8.96 -7.17
CA GLY A 90 4.48 8.18 -7.79
C GLY A 90 4.64 7.93 -9.30
N VAL A 91 5.79 8.23 -9.93
CA VAL A 91 6.02 7.90 -11.35
C VAL A 91 5.81 6.42 -11.60
N PHE A 92 6.45 5.56 -10.81
CA PHE A 92 6.40 4.12 -10.96
C PHE A 92 5.16 3.53 -10.27
N ASP A 93 4.84 4.01 -9.10
CA ASP A 93 3.76 3.58 -8.24
C ASP A 93 2.81 4.76 -7.96
N MET A 94 1.62 4.90 -8.67
CA MET A 94 1.43 4.24 -9.97
C MET A 94 0.86 5.23 -11.01
N LYS A 95 1.24 6.54 -10.92
CA LYS A 95 0.72 7.61 -11.82
C LYS A 95 0.94 7.31 -13.30
N SER A 96 2.05 6.59 -13.65
CA SER A 96 2.26 6.14 -15.02
C SER A 96 1.21 5.12 -15.47
N GLY A 97 0.80 4.20 -14.58
CA GLY A 97 -0.26 3.24 -14.84
C GLY A 97 -1.60 3.92 -15.12
N PHE A 98 -1.96 4.94 -14.33
CA PHE A 98 -3.14 5.75 -14.59
C PHE A 98 -3.11 6.41 -15.97
N ILE A 99 -2.01 7.06 -16.34
CA ILE A 99 -1.86 7.71 -17.63
C ILE A 99 -1.94 6.70 -18.78
N GLN A 100 -1.31 5.53 -18.65
CA GLN A 100 -1.39 4.46 -19.65
C GLN A 100 -2.83 3.97 -19.81
N ALA A 101 -3.53 3.72 -18.70
CA ALA A 101 -4.95 3.32 -18.71
C ALA A 101 -5.82 4.36 -19.41
N LEU A 102 -5.67 5.64 -19.04
CA LEU A 102 -6.43 6.73 -19.63
C LEU A 102 -6.21 6.83 -21.15
N TYR A 103 -4.97 6.74 -21.60
CA TYR A 103 -4.67 6.78 -23.05
C TYR A 103 -5.15 5.54 -23.80
N ALA A 104 -5.17 4.36 -23.16
CA ALA A 104 -5.72 3.14 -23.74
C ALA A 104 -7.24 3.22 -23.91
N MET A 105 -7.94 3.99 -23.07
CA MET A 105 -9.39 4.22 -23.18
C MET A 105 -9.77 5.19 -24.30
N ARG A 106 -8.81 5.89 -24.90
CA ARG A 106 -9.09 6.86 -25.98
C ARG A 106 -9.76 6.16 -27.17
N GLY A 107 -10.96 6.61 -27.52
CA GLY A 107 -11.74 6.05 -28.62
C GLY A 107 -12.41 4.70 -28.32
N GLN A 108 -12.36 4.24 -27.07
CA GLN A 108 -13.07 3.05 -26.62
C GLN A 108 -14.52 3.39 -26.20
N ASP A 109 -15.36 2.36 -26.17
CA ASP A 109 -16.72 2.45 -25.65
C ASP A 109 -16.69 2.52 -24.12
N LEU A 110 -16.99 3.71 -23.59
CA LEU A 110 -16.98 3.97 -22.14
C LEU A 110 -18.17 3.32 -21.41
N ASP A 111 -19.18 2.83 -22.11
CA ASP A 111 -20.32 2.14 -21.49
C ASP A 111 -19.95 0.73 -21.01
N ARG A 112 -18.78 0.21 -21.42
CA ARG A 112 -18.32 -1.13 -21.07
C ARG A 112 -17.09 -1.14 -20.15
N VAL A 113 -16.45 0.00 -19.97
CA VAL A 113 -15.19 0.12 -19.21
C VAL A 113 -15.33 1.18 -18.13
N ALA A 114 -14.69 0.95 -16.99
CA ALA A 114 -14.47 2.00 -15.98
C ALA A 114 -12.98 2.12 -15.65
N LEU A 115 -12.52 3.36 -15.52
CA LEU A 115 -11.23 3.69 -14.90
C LEU A 115 -11.51 4.31 -13.54
N ILE A 116 -10.99 3.66 -12.50
CA ILE A 116 -11.14 4.09 -11.12
C ILE A 116 -9.75 4.42 -10.56
N ALA A 117 -9.61 5.58 -9.92
CA ALA A 117 -8.41 5.90 -9.16
C ALA A 117 -8.79 6.24 -7.72
N THR A 118 -8.24 5.46 -6.78
CA THR A 118 -8.40 5.67 -5.35
C THR A 118 -7.33 6.61 -4.80
N THR A 119 -7.46 7.00 -3.53
CA THR A 119 -6.52 7.90 -2.84
C THR A 119 -6.09 7.36 -1.47
N ASP A 120 -6.20 6.05 -1.24
CA ASP A 120 -5.86 5.37 0.01
C ASP A 120 -5.17 4.01 -0.19
N GLU A 121 -4.67 3.73 -1.39
CA GLU A 121 -4.03 2.44 -1.69
C GLU A 121 -2.81 2.23 -0.80
N GLU A 122 -1.95 3.21 -0.68
CA GLU A 122 -0.70 3.20 0.06
C GLU A 122 -0.89 3.04 1.59
N THR A 123 -2.14 3.17 2.05
CA THR A 123 -2.54 2.92 3.45
C THR A 123 -3.42 1.67 3.61
N GLY A 124 -3.50 0.83 2.56
CA GLY A 124 -4.19 -0.45 2.57
C GLY A 124 -5.67 -0.39 2.16
N SER A 125 -6.08 0.65 1.43
CA SER A 125 -7.43 0.80 0.83
C SER A 125 -8.59 0.66 1.82
N ALA A 126 -8.41 1.11 3.06
CA ALA A 126 -9.40 0.90 4.11
C ALA A 126 -10.75 1.55 3.80
N THR A 127 -10.75 2.71 3.13
CA THR A 127 -11.96 3.47 2.77
C THR A 127 -12.53 3.04 1.42
N SER A 128 -11.67 2.77 0.42
CA SER A 128 -12.09 2.39 -0.95
C SER A 128 -12.40 0.90 -1.12
N ARG A 129 -12.02 0.06 -0.16
CA ARG A 129 -12.14 -1.40 -0.25
C ARG A 129 -13.53 -1.88 -0.64
N LYS A 130 -14.57 -1.36 0.00
CA LYS A 130 -15.96 -1.77 -0.27
C LYS A 130 -16.36 -1.47 -1.72
N LEU A 131 -16.03 -0.29 -2.20
CA LEU A 131 -16.25 0.12 -3.58
C LEU A 131 -15.54 -0.81 -4.56
N ILE A 132 -14.24 -1.09 -4.32
CA ILE A 132 -13.43 -2.00 -5.15
C ILE A 132 -14.04 -3.40 -5.18
N GLU A 133 -14.43 -3.95 -4.02
CA GLU A 133 -15.04 -5.28 -3.95
C GLU A 133 -16.37 -5.35 -4.67
N GLU A 134 -17.22 -4.33 -4.55
CA GLU A 134 -18.55 -4.28 -5.18
C GLU A 134 -18.45 -4.20 -6.71
N ILE A 135 -17.57 -3.35 -7.23
CA ILE A 135 -17.43 -3.20 -8.69
C ILE A 135 -16.72 -4.43 -9.28
N SER A 136 -15.73 -4.98 -8.59
CA SER A 136 -14.97 -6.14 -9.04
C SER A 136 -15.82 -7.40 -9.19
N LYS A 137 -16.83 -7.59 -8.31
CA LYS A 137 -17.75 -8.73 -8.38
C LYS A 137 -18.66 -8.69 -9.61
N LYS A 138 -18.88 -7.52 -10.18
CA LYS A 138 -19.76 -7.32 -11.34
C LYS A 138 -19.01 -7.36 -12.67
N ALA A 139 -17.73 -7.06 -12.65
CA ALA A 139 -16.87 -7.01 -13.83
C ALA A 139 -16.45 -8.41 -14.29
N LYS A 140 -16.24 -8.57 -15.60
CA LYS A 140 -15.63 -9.78 -16.18
C LYS A 140 -14.11 -9.83 -15.94
N ALA A 141 -13.48 -8.66 -15.86
CA ALA A 141 -12.06 -8.51 -15.59
C ALA A 141 -11.77 -7.22 -14.81
N VAL A 142 -10.79 -7.30 -13.91
CA VAL A 142 -10.21 -6.15 -13.23
C VAL A 142 -8.71 -6.14 -13.54
N LEU A 143 -8.24 -5.06 -14.15
CA LEU A 143 -6.83 -4.84 -14.47
C LEU A 143 -6.30 -3.80 -13.51
N VAL A 144 -5.48 -4.24 -12.56
CA VAL A 144 -4.76 -3.36 -11.64
C VAL A 144 -3.52 -2.85 -12.37
N MET A 145 -3.46 -1.53 -12.58
CA MET A 145 -2.48 -0.89 -13.46
C MET A 145 -1.14 -0.61 -12.77
N GLU A 146 -0.82 -1.41 -11.76
CA GLU A 146 0.46 -1.41 -11.07
C GLU A 146 1.62 -1.81 -11.98
N ALA A 147 2.83 -1.46 -11.56
CA ALA A 147 4.04 -1.82 -12.26
C ALA A 147 4.15 -3.33 -12.51
N SER A 148 4.47 -3.70 -13.73
CA SER A 148 4.76 -5.09 -14.09
C SER A 148 6.05 -5.60 -13.45
N LEU A 149 6.28 -6.91 -13.44
CA LEU A 149 7.55 -7.52 -13.07
C LEU A 149 8.20 -8.07 -14.35
N ASP A 150 9.30 -7.46 -14.77
CA ASP A 150 10.04 -7.83 -15.99
C ASP A 150 9.13 -7.88 -17.25
N GLY A 151 8.19 -6.94 -17.35
CA GLY A 151 7.22 -6.89 -18.46
C GLY A 151 6.13 -7.96 -18.43
N LYS A 152 6.04 -8.76 -17.35
CA LYS A 152 5.06 -9.84 -17.20
C LYS A 152 3.86 -9.39 -16.39
N LEU A 153 2.69 -9.94 -16.74
CA LEU A 153 1.47 -9.75 -15.93
C LEU A 153 1.60 -10.49 -14.61
N LYS A 154 1.26 -9.80 -13.52
CA LYS A 154 1.14 -10.40 -12.20
C LYS A 154 -0.27 -11.00 -12.07
N ILE A 155 -0.38 -12.32 -12.09
CA ILE A 155 -1.66 -13.05 -11.98
C ILE A 155 -1.91 -13.64 -10.60
N GLY A 156 -1.03 -13.39 -9.65
CA GLY A 156 -1.14 -13.82 -8.26
C GLY A 156 -0.24 -13.01 -7.35
N ARG A 157 -0.68 -12.82 -6.12
CA ARG A 157 0.07 -12.14 -5.06
C ARG A 157 -0.02 -12.98 -3.78
N LYS A 158 1.00 -12.84 -2.94
CA LYS A 158 0.94 -13.39 -1.58
C LYS A 158 -0.09 -12.61 -0.77
N GLY A 159 -0.87 -13.31 0.04
CA GLY A 159 -1.60 -12.69 1.13
C GLY A 159 -0.62 -12.14 2.16
N THR A 160 -1.02 -11.07 2.86
CA THR A 160 -0.23 -10.40 3.90
C THR A 160 -0.99 -10.44 5.22
N SER A 161 -0.28 -10.69 6.31
CA SER A 161 -0.77 -10.49 7.69
C SER A 161 0.29 -9.73 8.48
N MET A 162 -0.15 -8.70 9.19
CA MET A 162 0.69 -7.92 10.09
C MET A 162 0.32 -8.26 11.53
N TYR A 163 1.31 -8.47 12.37
CA TYR A 163 1.13 -8.74 13.78
C TYR A 163 1.94 -7.76 14.59
N GLN A 164 1.37 -7.33 15.71
CA GLN A 164 2.09 -6.60 16.75
C GLN A 164 2.11 -7.46 18.02
N ILE A 165 3.30 -7.77 18.50
CA ILE A 165 3.52 -8.56 19.71
C ILE A 165 4.04 -7.63 20.80
N THR A 166 3.36 -7.58 21.91
CA THR A 166 3.73 -6.76 23.07
C THR A 166 4.07 -7.65 24.24
N ILE A 167 5.23 -7.43 24.85
CA ILE A 167 5.69 -8.15 26.04
C ILE A 167 5.63 -7.20 27.24
N HIS A 168 4.85 -7.60 28.23
CA HIS A 168 4.78 -6.95 29.52
C HIS A 168 5.66 -7.67 30.52
N GLY A 169 6.72 -7.02 30.95
CA GLY A 169 7.64 -7.46 31.98
C GLY A 169 7.44 -6.72 33.30
N ARG A 170 8.51 -6.57 34.07
CA ARG A 170 8.53 -5.80 35.30
C ARG A 170 9.86 -5.06 35.44
N ALA A 171 9.80 -3.76 35.69
CA ALA A 171 10.97 -2.93 35.92
C ALA A 171 11.66 -3.27 37.26
N ALA A 172 12.98 -3.19 37.26
CA ALA A 172 13.83 -3.24 38.44
C ALA A 172 15.13 -2.48 38.14
N HIS A 173 15.88 -2.12 39.17
CA HIS A 173 17.19 -1.51 38.98
C HIS A 173 18.19 -2.55 38.47
N ALA A 174 18.76 -2.33 37.27
CA ALA A 174 19.57 -3.34 36.59
C ALA A 174 20.86 -3.73 37.34
N GLY A 175 21.40 -2.86 38.17
CA GLY A 175 22.62 -3.11 38.93
C GLY A 175 22.41 -3.46 40.43
N LEU A 176 21.25 -3.16 40.98
CA LEU A 176 21.00 -3.38 42.43
C LEU A 176 20.11 -4.61 42.67
N GLU A 177 19.03 -4.77 41.93
CA GLU A 177 18.01 -5.78 42.17
C GLU A 177 17.46 -6.37 40.84
N PRO A 178 18.34 -6.78 39.91
CA PRO A 178 17.87 -7.26 38.57
C PRO A 178 16.96 -8.49 38.67
N GLU A 179 17.13 -9.32 39.70
CA GLU A 179 16.33 -10.51 39.96
C GLU A 179 14.87 -10.21 40.32
N LYS A 180 14.54 -8.99 40.74
CA LYS A 180 13.19 -8.53 40.97
C LYS A 180 12.48 -8.12 39.67
N GLY A 181 13.24 -7.95 38.58
CA GLY A 181 12.72 -7.61 37.28
C GLY A 181 12.23 -8.82 36.46
N ILE A 182 11.43 -8.54 35.44
CA ILE A 182 11.09 -9.47 34.35
C ILE A 182 11.47 -8.77 33.07
N ASN A 183 12.52 -9.24 32.41
CA ASN A 183 13.15 -8.54 31.30
C ASN A 183 12.41 -8.79 29.98
N ALA A 184 11.62 -7.79 29.54
CA ALA A 184 10.88 -7.86 28.30
C ALA A 184 11.77 -7.98 27.05
N THR A 185 13.01 -7.41 27.06
CA THR A 185 13.96 -7.54 25.94
C THR A 185 14.41 -8.99 25.75
N VAL A 186 14.67 -9.71 26.83
CA VAL A 186 15.09 -11.12 26.78
C VAL A 186 13.96 -11.98 26.19
N GLU A 187 12.73 -11.75 26.62
CA GLU A 187 11.59 -12.52 26.14
C GLU A 187 11.30 -12.24 24.64
N ILE A 188 11.28 -10.98 24.24
CA ILE A 188 11.01 -10.65 22.83
C ILE A 188 12.12 -11.18 21.90
N SER A 189 13.38 -11.22 22.36
CA SER A 189 14.49 -11.81 21.60
C SER A 189 14.30 -13.31 21.33
N LYS A 190 13.75 -14.05 22.30
CA LYS A 190 13.41 -15.48 22.13
C LYS A 190 12.28 -15.65 21.11
N ILE A 191 11.30 -14.74 21.11
CA ILE A 191 10.19 -14.75 20.17
C ILE A 191 10.68 -14.52 18.74
N VAL A 192 11.59 -13.58 18.52
CA VAL A 192 12.20 -13.34 17.19
C VAL A 192 12.73 -14.64 16.57
N SER A 193 13.49 -15.43 17.32
CA SER A 193 14.05 -16.69 16.82
C SER A 193 12.95 -17.72 16.48
N LYS A 194 11.89 -17.78 17.27
CA LYS A 194 10.74 -18.66 17.00
C LYS A 194 9.97 -18.22 15.75
N LEU A 195 9.79 -16.92 15.55
CA LEU A 195 9.10 -16.37 14.39
C LEU A 195 9.82 -16.70 13.08
N ILE A 196 11.14 -16.50 13.05
CA ILE A 196 11.96 -16.83 11.86
C ILE A 196 11.87 -18.32 11.51
N ALA A 197 11.78 -19.18 12.52
CA ALA A 197 11.60 -20.61 12.30
C ALA A 197 10.24 -21.01 11.66
N LEU A 198 9.27 -20.10 11.62
CA LEU A 198 7.99 -20.32 10.93
C LEU A 198 8.06 -20.12 9.42
N GLU A 199 9.15 -19.55 8.89
CA GLU A 199 9.35 -19.41 7.45
C GLU A 199 9.27 -20.76 6.74
N ASN A 200 8.72 -20.75 5.53
CA ASN A 200 8.72 -21.91 4.64
C ASN A 200 9.03 -21.43 3.22
N LYS A 201 10.29 -21.52 2.82
CA LYS A 201 10.76 -21.06 1.52
C LYS A 201 10.18 -21.86 0.37
N GLU A 202 9.94 -23.16 0.56
CA GLU A 202 9.36 -24.05 -0.47
C GLU A 202 7.92 -23.66 -0.80
N LEU A 203 7.15 -23.25 0.20
CA LEU A 203 5.79 -22.75 0.05
C LEU A 203 5.73 -21.22 -0.15
N GLY A 204 6.88 -20.56 -0.22
CA GLY A 204 6.99 -19.12 -0.38
C GLY A 204 6.49 -18.32 0.83
N THR A 205 6.43 -18.94 2.01
CA THR A 205 6.02 -18.26 3.24
C THR A 205 7.20 -17.50 3.86
N SER A 206 7.04 -16.20 4.09
CA SER A 206 7.96 -15.36 4.83
C SER A 206 7.35 -14.90 6.15
N VAL A 207 8.17 -14.80 7.19
CA VAL A 207 7.80 -14.25 8.51
C VAL A 207 8.93 -13.36 8.97
N VAL A 208 8.76 -12.06 8.80
CA VAL A 208 9.83 -11.07 8.97
C VAL A 208 9.53 -10.18 10.17
N PRO A 209 10.29 -10.26 11.27
CA PRO A 209 10.33 -9.23 12.30
C PRO A 209 10.83 -7.92 11.70
N THR A 210 10.06 -6.83 11.80
CA THR A 210 10.35 -5.57 11.09
C THR A 210 10.74 -4.43 12.01
N VAL A 211 9.93 -4.14 13.03
CA VAL A 211 10.20 -3.05 13.98
C VAL A 211 10.23 -3.62 15.38
N MET A 212 11.30 -3.33 16.12
CA MET A 212 11.41 -3.75 17.52
C MET A 212 11.80 -2.57 18.40
N THR A 213 11.08 -2.39 19.51
CA THR A 213 11.39 -1.40 20.53
C THR A 213 11.40 -2.06 21.92
N SER A 214 12.34 -1.66 22.78
CA SER A 214 12.39 -2.17 24.16
C SER A 214 13.16 -1.24 25.08
N GLY A 215 12.67 -1.11 26.31
CA GLY A 215 13.30 -0.31 27.37
C GLY A 215 13.25 1.20 27.11
N SER A 216 13.75 1.96 28.09
CA SER A 216 13.79 3.43 28.02
C SER A 216 15.07 4.01 28.61
N THR A 217 15.75 3.27 29.51
CA THR A 217 16.96 3.70 30.21
C THR A 217 17.94 2.55 30.36
N THR A 218 19.24 2.85 30.47
CA THR A 218 20.30 1.86 30.49
C THR A 218 20.44 1.13 31.85
N ASN A 219 19.90 1.69 32.93
CA ASN A 219 20.04 1.15 34.28
C ASN A 219 18.76 0.48 34.82
N THR A 220 17.79 0.22 33.95
CA THR A 220 16.50 -0.37 34.34
C THR A 220 16.23 -1.64 33.50
N VAL A 221 15.81 -2.72 34.18
CA VAL A 221 15.29 -3.92 33.52
C VAL A 221 14.03 -3.53 32.70
N PRO A 222 13.99 -3.76 31.38
CA PRO A 222 12.87 -3.34 30.54
C PRO A 222 11.56 -4.01 30.94
N ALA A 223 10.54 -3.21 31.22
CA ALA A 223 9.19 -3.69 31.56
C ALA A 223 8.27 -3.79 30.33
N LEU A 224 8.69 -3.26 29.19
CA LEU A 224 7.89 -3.25 27.97
C LEU A 224 8.79 -3.47 26.77
N ALA A 225 8.34 -4.32 25.86
CA ALA A 225 8.90 -4.47 24.52
C ALA A 225 7.79 -4.66 23.49
N SER A 226 8.02 -4.22 22.26
CA SER A 226 7.09 -4.36 21.15
C SER A 226 7.84 -4.83 19.90
N LEU A 227 7.18 -5.65 19.10
CA LEU A 227 7.70 -6.21 17.86
C LEU A 227 6.60 -6.25 16.80
N ASP A 228 6.84 -5.61 15.67
CA ASP A 228 6.00 -5.74 14.50
C ASP A 228 6.53 -6.82 13.56
N VAL A 229 5.61 -7.61 12.97
CA VAL A 229 5.94 -8.76 12.13
C VAL A 229 5.11 -8.70 10.85
N ASP A 230 5.78 -8.73 9.69
CA ASP A 230 5.17 -8.91 8.38
C ASP A 230 5.23 -10.41 8.00
N SER A 231 4.07 -11.03 7.75
CA SER A 231 3.99 -12.40 7.27
C SER A 231 3.28 -12.45 5.93
N ARG A 232 3.86 -13.18 4.97
CA ARG A 232 3.30 -13.32 3.63
C ARG A 232 3.32 -14.76 3.16
N SER A 233 2.24 -15.21 2.49
CA SER A 233 2.18 -16.52 1.88
C SER A 233 1.25 -16.56 0.68
N PHE A 234 1.45 -17.55 -0.22
CA PHE A 234 0.57 -17.78 -1.37
C PHE A 234 -0.72 -18.53 -1.01
N THR A 235 -0.78 -19.20 0.13
CA THR A 235 -1.94 -20.01 0.49
C THR A 235 -2.55 -19.63 1.84
N MET A 236 -3.88 -19.72 1.93
CA MET A 236 -4.60 -19.51 3.18
C MET A 236 -4.22 -20.53 4.26
N ALA A 237 -3.83 -21.75 3.87
CA ALA A 237 -3.39 -22.78 4.81
C ALA A 237 -2.13 -22.34 5.55
N GLU A 238 -1.13 -21.85 4.83
CA GLU A 238 0.11 -21.33 5.41
C GLU A 238 -0.12 -20.07 6.26
N MET A 239 -0.98 -19.15 5.80
CA MET A 239 -1.33 -17.97 6.60
C MET A 239 -1.95 -18.37 7.95
N LYS A 240 -2.88 -19.33 7.94
CA LYS A 240 -3.49 -19.87 9.17
C LYS A 240 -2.47 -20.60 10.05
N ARG A 241 -1.56 -21.37 9.46
CA ARG A 241 -0.49 -22.05 10.21
C ARG A 241 0.37 -21.06 10.98
N VAL A 242 0.82 -20.00 10.29
CA VAL A 242 1.64 -18.94 10.91
C VAL A 242 0.85 -18.22 12.00
N GLU A 243 -0.39 -17.81 11.72
CA GLU A 243 -1.25 -17.15 12.72
C GLU A 243 -1.43 -18.01 13.96
N GLN A 244 -1.75 -19.30 13.81
CA GLN A 244 -1.91 -20.21 14.93
C GLN A 244 -0.63 -20.36 15.74
N ALA A 245 0.52 -20.45 15.09
CA ALA A 245 1.81 -20.54 15.77
C ALA A 245 2.22 -19.25 16.50
N ILE A 246 1.83 -18.07 15.99
CA ILE A 246 2.07 -16.79 16.66
C ILE A 246 1.16 -16.65 17.91
N ARG A 247 -0.07 -17.18 17.85
CA ARG A 247 -1.03 -17.10 18.96
C ARG A 247 -0.83 -18.14 20.04
N ALA A 248 -0.06 -19.20 19.80
CA ALA A 248 0.25 -20.28 20.75
C ALA A 248 1.35 -19.87 21.74
#